data_64d610142f0a7614da701b86dce46f59
#
_entry.id   64d610142f0a7614da701b86dce46f59
#
_cell.length_a   1.000
_cell.length_b   1.000
_cell.length_c   1.000
_cell.angle_alpha   90.00
_cell.angle_beta   90.00
_cell.angle_gamma   90.00
#
_symmetry.space_group_name_H-M   'P 1'
#
loop_
_entity.id
_entity.type
_entity.pdbx_description
1 polymer ?
#
loop_
_entity_poly.entity_id
_entity_poly.type
_entity_poly.pdbx_seq_one_letter_code
_entity_poly.pdbx_strand_id
1 'polypeptide(L)'
;MITTDGNSACATIAHKLSEVLAIYPITPSSPMGDLVDTWSGKSRPNLWGAVPQVIEMQSEAGAAGTVHGALQRGALAATFTSSQGLLLMIPNMYKIAGELLPTVFHVAARTVATHALSIFGDHSDVMACRSTGFAMLCANSVQE
;
A
#
# COMPACT_ATOMS: atom_id res chain seq x y z
N MET A 1 6.43 -20.70 -14.53
CA MET A 1 7.12 -20.22 -13.30
C MET A 1 7.93 -19.00 -13.70
N ILE A 2 7.84 -17.91 -12.93
CA ILE A 2 8.63 -16.68 -13.13
C ILE A 2 9.43 -16.41 -11.87
N THR A 3 10.61 -15.87 -12.01
CA THR A 3 11.38 -15.32 -10.88
C THR A 3 11.00 -13.85 -10.72
N THR A 4 10.62 -13.44 -9.52
CA THR A 4 10.19 -12.07 -9.23
C THR A 4 10.56 -11.71 -7.78
N ASP A 5 10.59 -10.43 -7.47
CA ASP A 5 10.76 -9.92 -6.11
C ASP A 5 9.40 -9.66 -5.43
N GLY A 6 9.43 -9.42 -4.12
CA GLY A 6 8.23 -9.19 -3.32
C GLY A 6 7.42 -7.96 -3.75
N ASN A 7 8.09 -6.86 -4.09
CA ASN A 7 7.41 -5.65 -4.56
C ASN A 7 6.63 -5.91 -5.86
N SER A 8 7.27 -6.59 -6.82
CA SER A 8 6.63 -6.94 -8.10
C SER A 8 5.46 -7.89 -7.93
N ALA A 9 5.58 -8.85 -7.02
CA ALA A 9 4.49 -9.78 -6.69
C ALA A 9 3.30 -9.03 -6.08
N CYS A 10 3.53 -8.22 -5.05
CA CYS A 10 2.50 -7.41 -4.40
C CYS A 10 1.83 -6.43 -5.37
N ALA A 11 2.63 -5.70 -6.15
CA ALA A 11 2.11 -4.76 -7.15
C ALA A 11 1.21 -5.46 -8.18
N THR A 12 1.60 -6.68 -8.61
CA THR A 12 0.80 -7.47 -9.57
C THR A 12 -0.58 -7.78 -9.03
N ILE A 13 -0.68 -8.19 -7.77
CA ILE A 13 -1.97 -8.52 -7.14
C ILE A 13 -2.76 -7.24 -6.83
N ALA A 14 -2.11 -6.22 -6.29
CA ALA A 14 -2.76 -4.94 -6.00
C ALA A 14 -3.39 -4.33 -7.25
N HIS A 15 -2.65 -4.27 -8.37
CA HIS A 15 -3.16 -3.76 -9.65
C HIS A 15 -4.37 -4.58 -10.16
N LYS A 16 -4.33 -5.91 -10.02
CA LYS A 16 -5.42 -6.77 -10.47
C LYS A 16 -6.71 -6.59 -9.67
N LEU A 17 -6.60 -6.27 -8.39
CA LEU A 17 -7.74 -6.25 -7.46
C LEU A 17 -8.26 -4.84 -7.19
N SER A 18 -7.51 -3.79 -7.49
CA SER A 18 -7.89 -2.42 -7.16
C SER A 18 -8.47 -1.66 -8.35
N GLU A 19 -9.37 -0.74 -8.05
CA GLU A 19 -9.88 0.27 -8.98
C GLU A 19 -9.15 1.61 -8.77
N VAL A 20 -8.70 1.86 -7.53
CA VAL A 20 -7.93 3.06 -7.15
C VAL A 20 -6.68 2.64 -6.39
N LEU A 21 -5.54 3.19 -6.78
CA LEU A 21 -4.26 3.02 -6.11
C LEU A 21 -3.73 4.41 -5.75
N ALA A 22 -3.81 4.78 -4.48
CA ALA A 22 -3.28 6.05 -4.02
C ALA A 22 -1.86 5.85 -3.50
N ILE A 23 -0.91 6.60 -4.04
CA ILE A 23 0.51 6.42 -3.77
C ILE A 23 1.19 7.69 -3.27
N TYR A 24 2.21 7.52 -2.45
CA TYR A 24 3.25 8.50 -2.17
C TYR A 24 4.54 7.71 -1.96
N PRO A 25 5.49 7.79 -2.92
CA PRO A 25 6.64 6.90 -2.93
C PRO A 25 7.52 7.03 -1.69
N ILE A 26 7.88 5.89 -1.10
CA ILE A 26 8.84 5.79 0.00
C ILE A 26 9.64 4.49 -0.13
N THR A 27 10.97 4.56 0.05
CA THR A 27 11.85 3.40 0.00
C THR A 27 11.58 2.45 1.18
N PRO A 28 11.50 1.11 0.99
CA PRO A 28 11.71 0.34 -0.25
C PRO A 28 10.42 -0.01 -1.00
N SER A 29 9.29 0.60 -0.70
CA SER A 29 7.99 0.31 -1.34
C SER A 29 7.79 1.01 -2.69
N SER A 30 8.59 2.02 -3.03
CA SER A 30 8.45 2.82 -4.26
C SER A 30 8.28 1.99 -5.53
N PRO A 31 9.02 0.88 -5.76
CA PRO A 31 8.85 0.09 -6.98
C PRO A 31 7.44 -0.47 -7.18
N MET A 32 6.66 -0.67 -6.12
CA MET A 32 5.26 -1.09 -6.25
C MET A 32 4.41 0.00 -6.92
N GLY A 33 4.60 1.25 -6.49
CA GLY A 33 3.93 2.42 -7.09
C GLY A 33 4.32 2.62 -8.55
N ASP A 34 5.63 2.57 -8.85
CA ASP A 34 6.17 2.75 -10.20
C ASP A 34 5.61 1.70 -11.18
N LEU A 35 5.51 0.44 -10.73
CA LEU A 35 4.97 -0.65 -11.53
C LEU A 35 3.49 -0.45 -11.86
N VAL A 36 2.66 -0.16 -10.86
CA VAL A 36 1.21 0.01 -11.09
C VAL A 36 0.91 1.24 -11.94
N ASP A 37 1.66 2.32 -11.76
CA ASP A 37 1.56 3.52 -12.59
C ASP A 37 1.92 3.21 -14.04
N THR A 38 3.05 2.53 -14.27
CA THR A 38 3.47 2.08 -15.60
C THR A 38 2.41 1.21 -16.27
N TRP A 39 1.78 0.27 -15.53
CA TRP A 39 0.77 -0.62 -16.11
C TRP A 39 -0.54 0.11 -16.41
N SER A 40 -0.98 1.01 -15.54
CA SER A 40 -2.16 1.84 -15.77
C SER A 40 -1.93 2.80 -16.95
N GLY A 41 -0.75 3.43 -17.05
CA GLY A 41 -0.36 4.26 -18.18
C GLY A 41 -0.35 3.50 -19.52
N LYS A 42 -0.14 2.18 -19.51
CA LYS A 42 -0.27 1.29 -20.66
C LYS A 42 -1.69 0.73 -20.83
N SER A 43 -2.66 1.28 -20.15
CA SER A 43 -4.07 0.85 -20.20
C SER A 43 -4.29 -0.63 -19.87
N ARG A 44 -3.44 -1.20 -18.98
CA ARG A 44 -3.59 -2.58 -18.54
C ARG A 44 -4.82 -2.71 -17.62
N PRO A 45 -5.82 -3.55 -17.95
CA PRO A 45 -7.00 -3.70 -17.12
C PRO A 45 -6.73 -4.55 -15.86
N ASN A 46 -7.54 -4.31 -14.83
CA ASN A 46 -7.66 -5.15 -13.66
C ASN A 46 -8.58 -6.35 -13.93
N LEU A 47 -8.92 -7.13 -12.90
CA LEU A 47 -9.81 -8.28 -13.03
C LEU A 47 -11.26 -7.90 -13.38
N TRP A 48 -11.64 -6.66 -13.14
CA TRP A 48 -12.98 -6.13 -13.42
C TRP A 48 -13.11 -5.53 -14.82
N GLY A 49 -12.02 -5.55 -15.60
CA GLY A 49 -11.97 -4.97 -16.95
C GLY A 49 -11.75 -3.46 -16.98
N ALA A 50 -11.53 -2.82 -15.83
CA ALA A 50 -11.24 -1.40 -15.71
C ALA A 50 -9.73 -1.17 -15.58
N VAL A 51 -9.23 -0.05 -16.08
CA VAL A 51 -7.84 0.38 -15.82
C VAL A 51 -7.81 1.06 -14.46
N PRO A 52 -7.00 0.58 -13.49
CA PRO A 52 -6.90 1.22 -12.19
C PRO A 52 -6.47 2.68 -12.29
N GLN A 53 -7.11 3.54 -11.53
CA GLN A 53 -6.68 4.93 -11.40
C GLN A 53 -5.55 5.01 -10.37
N VAL A 54 -4.36 5.38 -10.81
CA VAL A 54 -3.22 5.63 -9.93
C VAL A 54 -3.17 7.12 -9.62
N ILE A 55 -3.13 7.47 -8.35
CA ILE A 55 -3.15 8.87 -7.88
C ILE A 55 -1.95 9.09 -6.98
N GLU A 56 -1.00 9.89 -7.44
CA GLU A 56 0.12 10.33 -6.60
C GLU A 56 -0.32 11.51 -5.74
N MET A 57 -0.13 11.36 -4.43
CA MET A 57 -0.53 12.33 -3.44
C MET A 57 0.66 13.18 -2.98
N GLN A 58 0.42 14.11 -2.04
CA GLN A 58 1.45 15.01 -1.50
C GLN A 58 2.02 14.53 -0.16
N SER A 59 1.46 13.44 0.38
CA SER A 59 1.91 12.80 1.61
C SER A 59 1.25 11.42 1.76
N GLU A 60 1.81 10.58 2.63
CA GLU A 60 1.23 9.28 2.97
C GLU A 60 -0.14 9.43 3.65
N ALA A 61 -0.31 10.44 4.49
CA ALA A 61 -1.61 10.75 5.10
C ALA A 61 -2.65 11.09 4.03
N GLY A 62 -2.26 11.83 2.98
CA GLY A 62 -3.09 12.11 1.81
C GLY A 62 -3.45 10.85 1.04
N ALA A 63 -2.48 9.95 0.83
CA ALA A 63 -2.72 8.67 0.17
C ALA A 63 -3.74 7.83 0.94
N ALA A 64 -3.59 7.71 2.27
CA ALA A 64 -4.55 7.00 3.12
C ALA A 64 -5.94 7.66 3.10
N GLY A 65 -6.01 8.98 3.08
CA GLY A 65 -7.27 9.74 2.95
C GLY A 65 -7.95 9.49 1.61
N THR A 66 -7.19 9.42 0.52
CA THR A 66 -7.71 9.09 -0.82
C THR A 66 -8.24 7.66 -0.88
N VAL A 67 -7.50 6.69 -0.31
CA VAL A 67 -7.99 5.30 -0.16
C VAL A 67 -9.30 5.29 0.60
N HIS A 68 -9.37 5.96 1.76
CA HIS A 68 -10.60 6.04 2.57
C HIS A 68 -11.77 6.62 1.76
N GLY A 69 -11.56 7.73 1.04
CA GLY A 69 -12.60 8.34 0.21
C GLY A 69 -13.09 7.44 -0.92
N ALA A 70 -12.18 6.71 -1.58
CA ALA A 70 -12.53 5.75 -2.62
C ALA A 70 -13.37 4.58 -2.05
N LEU A 71 -12.95 4.03 -0.90
CA LEU A 71 -13.68 2.96 -0.20
C LEU A 71 -15.10 3.40 0.20
N GLN A 72 -15.27 4.63 0.67
CA GLN A 72 -16.58 5.21 1.00
C GLN A 72 -17.54 5.26 -0.20
N ARG A 73 -17.00 5.34 -1.41
CA ARG A 73 -17.75 5.30 -2.66
C ARG A 73 -17.92 3.89 -3.23
N GLY A 74 -17.45 2.88 -2.52
CA GLY A 74 -17.57 1.47 -2.89
C GLY A 74 -16.52 0.97 -3.87
N ALA A 75 -15.49 1.77 -4.18
CA ALA A 75 -14.38 1.33 -5.01
C ALA A 75 -13.38 0.50 -4.21
N LEU A 76 -12.81 -0.54 -4.79
CA LEU A 76 -11.68 -1.26 -4.21
C LEU A 76 -10.41 -0.42 -4.37
N ALA A 77 -9.80 -0.08 -3.25
CA ALA A 77 -8.63 0.78 -3.22
C ALA A 77 -7.51 0.21 -2.35
N ALA A 78 -6.26 0.50 -2.70
CA ALA A 78 -5.08 0.09 -1.96
C ALA A 78 -3.98 1.16 -2.00
N THR A 79 -2.96 0.98 -1.17
CA THR A 79 -1.78 1.84 -1.13
C THR A 79 -0.52 1.02 -0.83
N PHE A 80 0.64 1.63 -1.11
CA PHE A 80 1.97 1.08 -0.84
C PHE A 80 2.74 2.04 0.06
N THR A 81 3.37 1.52 1.11
CA THR A 81 4.08 2.38 2.04
C THR A 81 5.17 1.63 2.83
N SER A 82 5.84 2.35 3.70
CA SER A 82 6.92 1.86 4.54
C SER A 82 7.16 2.81 5.71
N SER A 83 7.69 2.33 6.82
CA SER A 83 8.30 3.14 7.91
C SER A 83 7.40 4.30 8.36
N GLN A 84 7.95 5.52 8.40
CA GLN A 84 7.22 6.74 8.79
C GLN A 84 5.96 6.98 7.95
N GLY A 85 5.98 6.58 6.68
CA GLY A 85 4.81 6.68 5.81
C GLY A 85 3.62 5.92 6.36
N LEU A 86 3.83 4.69 6.85
CA LEU A 86 2.79 3.91 7.50
C LEU A 86 2.29 4.60 8.78
N LEU A 87 3.19 5.17 9.58
CA LEU A 87 2.82 5.89 10.80
C LEU A 87 1.92 7.10 10.52
N LEU A 88 2.16 7.81 9.42
CA LEU A 88 1.32 8.93 8.99
C LEU A 88 -0.08 8.50 8.53
N MET A 89 -0.26 7.22 8.21
CA MET A 89 -1.55 6.65 7.81
C MET A 89 -2.42 6.21 9.00
N ILE A 90 -1.85 6.08 10.20
CA ILE A 90 -2.52 5.51 11.39
C ILE A 90 -3.91 6.12 11.67
N PRO A 91 -4.11 7.46 11.65
CA PRO A 91 -5.44 8.03 11.88
C PRO A 91 -6.50 7.53 10.90
N ASN A 92 -6.14 7.41 9.62
CA ASN A 92 -7.03 6.87 8.59
C ASN A 92 -7.25 5.36 8.75
N MET A 93 -6.22 4.61 9.20
CA MET A 93 -6.37 3.17 9.46
C MET A 93 -7.42 2.92 10.54
N TYR A 94 -7.41 3.66 11.65
CA TYR A 94 -8.48 3.58 12.67
C TYR A 94 -9.86 3.83 12.07
N LYS A 95 -9.97 4.83 11.21
CA LYS A 95 -11.22 5.21 10.54
C LYS A 95 -11.72 4.08 9.64
N ILE A 96 -10.87 3.61 8.74
CA ILE A 96 -11.16 2.53 7.79
C ILE A 96 -11.56 1.25 8.52
N ALA A 97 -10.81 0.86 9.55
CA ALA A 97 -11.11 -0.32 10.35
C ALA A 97 -12.44 -0.19 11.10
N GLY A 98 -12.69 0.97 11.74
CA GLY A 98 -13.92 1.23 12.47
C GLY A 98 -15.17 1.25 11.58
N GLU A 99 -15.02 1.60 10.32
CA GLU A 99 -16.08 1.61 9.30
C GLU A 99 -16.20 0.27 8.56
N LEU A 100 -15.36 -0.72 8.87
CA LEU A 100 -15.31 -2.05 8.24
C LEU A 100 -15.14 -2.01 6.72
N LEU A 101 -14.36 -1.06 6.22
CA LEU A 101 -14.11 -0.89 4.80
C LEU A 101 -13.00 -1.84 4.32
N PRO A 102 -13.20 -2.57 3.22
CA PRO A 102 -12.24 -3.58 2.74
C PRO A 102 -11.09 -2.94 1.98
N THR A 103 -9.88 -3.05 2.49
CA THR A 103 -8.67 -2.56 1.81
C THR A 103 -7.44 -3.37 2.21
N VAL A 104 -6.38 -3.24 1.41
CA VAL A 104 -5.06 -3.76 1.73
C VAL A 104 -4.04 -2.62 1.64
N PHE A 105 -3.29 -2.44 2.72
CA PHE A 105 -2.09 -1.61 2.73
C PHE A 105 -0.88 -2.53 2.56
N HIS A 106 -0.18 -2.40 1.45
CA HIS A 106 1.02 -3.20 1.17
C HIS A 106 2.23 -2.50 1.77
N VAL A 107 2.86 -3.15 2.72
CA VAL A 107 3.96 -2.56 3.50
C VAL A 107 5.26 -3.30 3.21
N ALA A 108 6.23 -2.61 2.65
CA ALA A 108 7.61 -3.06 2.64
C ALA A 108 8.27 -2.61 3.96
N ALA A 109 8.15 -3.46 4.98
CA ALA A 109 8.47 -3.11 6.36
C ALA A 109 9.92 -2.63 6.52
N ARG A 110 10.09 -1.45 7.11
CA ARG A 110 11.37 -0.77 7.31
C ARG A 110 11.43 -0.15 8.70
N THR A 111 12.61 -0.16 9.30
CA THR A 111 12.82 0.48 10.59
C THR A 111 12.34 1.93 10.60
N VAL A 112 11.71 2.33 11.68
CA VAL A 112 11.30 3.73 11.90
C VAL A 112 12.55 4.55 12.25
N ALA A 113 12.80 5.63 11.50
CA ALA A 113 13.93 6.51 11.78
C ALA A 113 13.76 7.19 13.14
N THR A 114 14.81 7.15 13.94
CA THR A 114 14.90 7.82 15.24
C THR A 114 15.91 8.95 15.17
N HIS A 115 17.18 8.68 15.48
CA HIS A 115 18.27 9.67 15.39
C HIS A 115 18.96 9.67 14.02
N ALA A 116 18.78 8.63 13.22
CA ALA A 116 19.35 8.51 11.87
C ALA A 116 18.38 7.75 10.96
N LEU A 117 18.45 8.06 9.66
CA LEU A 117 17.74 7.31 8.64
C LEU A 117 18.35 5.92 8.48
N SER A 118 17.49 4.90 8.40
CA SER A 118 17.87 3.55 8.02
C SER A 118 16.84 2.99 7.03
N ILE A 119 17.33 2.21 6.06
CA ILE A 119 16.47 1.53 5.07
C ILE A 119 16.38 0.03 5.30
N PHE A 120 16.98 -0.47 6.39
CA PHE A 120 16.96 -1.89 6.70
C PHE A 120 15.58 -2.38 7.08
N GLY A 121 15.30 -3.63 6.69
CA GLY A 121 14.07 -4.33 7.07
C GLY A 121 13.95 -4.48 8.59
N ASP A 122 12.79 -4.12 9.12
CA ASP A 122 12.46 -4.15 10.53
C ASP A 122 10.93 -4.08 10.63
N HIS A 123 10.34 -4.49 11.74
CA HIS A 123 8.89 -4.45 11.92
C HIS A 123 8.41 -3.41 12.94
N SER A 124 9.24 -2.44 13.26
CA SER A 124 8.85 -1.35 14.17
C SER A 124 7.67 -0.53 13.61
N ASP A 125 7.62 -0.33 12.29
CA ASP A 125 6.53 0.38 11.61
C ASP A 125 5.18 -0.36 11.71
N VAL A 126 5.13 -1.63 11.32
CA VAL A 126 3.90 -2.44 11.40
C VAL A 126 3.47 -2.68 12.83
N MET A 127 4.41 -2.85 13.76
CA MET A 127 4.10 -3.01 15.18
C MET A 127 3.51 -1.73 15.79
N ALA A 128 3.88 -0.55 15.30
CA ALA A 128 3.22 0.69 15.71
C ALA A 128 1.74 0.75 15.32
N CYS A 129 1.35 0.01 14.28
CA CYS A 129 -0.03 -0.02 13.76
C CYS A 129 -0.90 -1.14 14.36
N ARG A 130 -0.36 -1.99 15.24
CA ARG A 130 -1.05 -3.20 15.75
C ARG A 130 -2.40 -2.93 16.44
N SER A 131 -2.62 -1.71 16.93
CA SER A 131 -3.85 -1.32 17.64
C SER A 131 -4.89 -0.66 16.74
N THR A 132 -4.63 -0.48 15.45
CA THR A 132 -5.52 0.25 14.53
C THR A 132 -6.78 -0.52 14.13
N GLY A 133 -6.82 -1.84 14.35
CA GLY A 133 -7.91 -2.71 13.92
C GLY A 133 -7.65 -3.41 12.58
N PHE A 134 -6.56 -3.11 11.89
CA PHE A 134 -6.14 -3.86 10.72
C PHE A 134 -5.61 -5.24 11.12
N ALA A 135 -5.94 -6.26 10.33
CA ALA A 135 -5.25 -7.54 10.39
C ALA A 135 -3.83 -7.38 9.80
N MET A 136 -2.86 -8.05 10.40
CA MET A 136 -1.49 -8.08 9.90
C MET A 136 -1.17 -9.45 9.33
N LEU A 137 -0.75 -9.48 8.07
CA LEU A 137 -0.26 -10.68 7.38
C LEU A 137 1.19 -10.43 7.00
N CYS A 138 2.06 -11.33 7.40
CA CYS A 138 3.50 -11.25 7.10
C CYS A 138 3.87 -12.41 6.18
N ALA A 139 4.34 -12.07 4.96
CA ALA A 139 4.87 -13.04 4.03
C ALA A 139 6.37 -13.21 4.23
N ASN A 140 6.85 -14.44 4.22
CA ASN A 140 8.25 -14.81 4.34
C ASN A 140 8.91 -15.10 2.97
N SER A 141 8.09 -15.24 1.94
CA SER A 141 8.55 -15.49 0.57
C SER A 141 7.55 -14.93 -0.44
N VAL A 142 8.01 -14.80 -1.69
CA VAL A 142 7.15 -14.41 -2.83
C VAL A 142 6.02 -15.42 -3.09
N GLN A 143 6.23 -16.67 -2.71
CA GLN A 143 5.25 -17.75 -2.89
C GLN A 143 4.05 -17.60 -1.95
N GLU A 144 4.26 -17.05 -0.76
CA GLU A 144 3.21 -16.78 0.23
C GLU A 144 2.39 -15.55 -0.14
#